data_bac6f0f91126cc8e0f5e59b2fc8c3d62
#
_entry.id   bac6f0f91126cc8e0f5e59b2fc8c3d62
#
_cell.length_a   1.000
_cell.length_b   1.000
_cell.length_c   1.000
_cell.angle_alpha   90.00
_cell.angle_beta   90.00
_cell.angle_gamma   90.00
#
_symmetry.space_group_name_H-M   'P 1'
#
loop_
_entity.id
_entity.type
_entity.pdbx_description
1 polymer ?
#
loop_
_entity_poly.entity_id
_entity_poly.type
_entity_poly.pdbx_seq_one_letter_code
_entity_poly.pdbx_strand_id
1 'polypeptide(L)'
;MQIEEYVAGNIKDLCKKRHVSKYRLAQLTGLAQSSLGRIIANESTPSLQTLEKICSALDVTLSQFFQDEKENHLTDKQNEVMEIMGLVLMAE
;
A
#
# COMPACT_ATOMS: atom_id res chain seq x y z
N MET A 1 -9.48 11.97 -5.68
CA MET A 1 -8.98 11.35 -4.43
C MET A 1 -7.74 12.10 -3.95
N GLN A 2 -7.70 12.43 -2.68
CA GLN A 2 -6.50 13.05 -2.11
C GLN A 2 -5.53 11.96 -1.68
N ILE A 3 -4.25 12.19 -1.92
CA ILE A 3 -3.21 11.21 -1.62
C ILE A 3 -3.12 10.91 -0.12
N GLU A 4 -3.36 11.92 0.71
CA GLU A 4 -3.31 11.77 2.17
C GLU A 4 -4.37 10.78 2.65
N GLU A 5 -5.58 10.86 2.11
CA GLU A 5 -6.68 9.95 2.45
C GLU A 5 -6.35 8.53 2.01
N TYR A 6 -5.79 8.39 0.82
CA TYR A 6 -5.40 7.10 0.27
C TYR A 6 -4.35 6.44 1.17
N VAL A 7 -3.33 7.19 1.55
CA VAL A 7 -2.24 6.69 2.39
C VAL A 7 -2.77 6.28 3.76
N ALA A 8 -3.56 7.14 4.40
CA ALA A 8 -4.13 6.84 5.73
C ALA A 8 -5.02 5.61 5.68
N GLY A 9 -5.86 5.50 4.67
CA GLY A 9 -6.75 4.35 4.49
C GLY A 9 -5.99 3.05 4.27
N ASN A 10 -4.95 3.09 3.45
CA ASN A 10 -4.12 1.91 3.19
C ASN A 10 -3.36 1.45 4.42
N ILE A 11 -2.85 2.38 5.22
CA ILE A 11 -2.17 2.01 6.47
C ILE A 11 -3.14 1.30 7.41
N LYS A 12 -4.35 1.84 7.57
CA LYS A 12 -5.39 1.22 8.40
C LYS A 12 -5.74 -0.18 7.91
N ASP A 13 -5.96 -0.32 6.62
CA ASP A 13 -6.33 -1.60 6.01
C ASP A 13 -5.23 -2.64 6.18
N LEU A 14 -3.98 -2.26 5.95
CA LEU A 14 -2.84 -3.16 6.10
C LEU A 14 -2.64 -3.57 7.55
N CYS A 15 -2.80 -2.64 8.48
CA CYS A 15 -2.73 -2.97 9.90
C CYS A 15 -3.79 -4.00 10.27
N LYS A 16 -4.98 -3.84 9.74
CA LYS A 16 -6.09 -4.78 9.97
C LYS A 16 -5.76 -6.16 9.38
N LYS A 17 -5.30 -6.19 8.14
CA LYS A 17 -4.97 -7.44 7.45
C LYS A 17 -3.81 -8.18 8.11
N ARG A 18 -2.85 -7.46 8.63
CA ARG A 18 -1.65 -8.04 9.24
C ARG A 18 -1.77 -8.22 10.75
N HIS A 19 -2.92 -7.81 11.33
CA HIS A 19 -3.16 -7.88 12.78
C HIS A 19 -2.10 -7.11 13.56
N VAL A 20 -1.74 -5.93 13.07
CA VAL A 20 -0.76 -5.04 13.70
C VAL A 20 -1.50 -3.83 14.26
N SER A 21 -1.36 -3.60 15.57
CA SER A 21 -1.95 -2.42 16.20
C SER A 21 -1.14 -1.17 15.86
N LYS A 22 -1.74 0.00 16.05
CA LYS A 22 -1.04 1.26 15.89
C LYS A 22 0.18 1.32 16.81
N TYR A 23 0.03 0.86 18.04
CA TYR A 23 1.12 0.82 19.02
C TYR A 23 2.27 -0.06 18.50
N ARG A 24 1.94 -1.25 18.02
CA ARG A 24 2.95 -2.17 17.47
C ARG A 24 3.62 -1.58 16.24
N LEU A 25 2.86 -0.93 15.37
CA LEU A 25 3.41 -0.28 14.19
C LEU A 25 4.40 0.82 14.57
N ALA A 26 4.07 1.60 15.59
CA ALA A 26 4.98 2.63 16.11
C ALA A 26 6.28 2.00 16.62
N GLN A 27 6.20 0.89 17.33
CA GLN A 27 7.38 0.16 17.80
C GLN A 27 8.23 -0.35 16.63
N LEU A 28 7.60 -0.94 15.64
CA LEU A 28 8.31 -1.54 14.51
C LEU A 28 9.00 -0.50 13.62
N THR A 29 8.40 0.69 13.51
CA THR A 29 8.94 1.77 12.66
C THR A 29 9.89 2.70 13.42
N GLY A 30 9.83 2.70 14.74
CA GLY A 30 10.56 3.67 15.54
C GLY A 30 9.93 5.05 15.56
N LEU A 31 8.73 5.21 15.01
CA LEU A 31 8.02 6.48 15.01
C LEU A 31 7.33 6.72 16.35
N ALA A 32 7.18 8.00 16.70
CA ALA A 32 6.38 8.36 17.87
C ALA A 32 4.90 8.01 17.59
N GLN A 33 4.19 7.55 18.61
CA GLN A 33 2.78 7.22 18.49
C GLN A 33 1.94 8.43 18.04
N SER A 34 2.30 9.62 18.54
CA SER A 34 1.62 10.85 18.16
C SER A 34 1.79 11.16 16.67
N SER A 35 2.99 10.97 16.13
CA SER A 35 3.28 11.18 14.71
C SER A 35 2.51 10.19 13.85
N LEU A 36 2.56 8.93 14.22
CA LEU A 36 1.84 7.88 13.51
C LEU A 36 0.33 8.09 13.58
N GLY A 37 -0.16 8.51 14.73
CA GLY A 37 -1.58 8.82 14.94
C GLY A 37 -2.06 9.92 14.01
N ARG A 38 -1.27 10.96 13.79
CA ARG A 38 -1.61 12.04 12.86
C ARG A 38 -1.67 11.55 11.42
N ILE A 39 -0.75 10.70 11.03
CA ILE A 39 -0.73 10.11 9.69
C ILE A 39 -2.00 9.28 9.47
N ILE A 40 -2.35 8.43 10.42
CA ILE A 40 -3.53 7.57 10.34
C ILE A 40 -4.82 8.37 10.37
N ALA A 41 -4.84 9.48 11.13
CA ALA A 41 -5.99 10.37 11.22
C ALA A 41 -6.12 11.32 10.03
N ASN A 42 -5.24 11.22 9.05
CA ASN A 42 -5.22 12.08 7.87
C ASN A 42 -4.94 13.55 8.20
N GLU A 43 -4.16 13.77 9.26
CA GLU A 43 -3.75 15.11 9.67
C GLU A 43 -2.35 15.48 9.19
N SER A 44 -1.59 14.50 8.74
CA SER A 44 -0.21 14.66 8.31
C SER A 44 0.12 13.67 7.22
N THR A 45 0.91 14.10 6.24
CA THR A 45 1.38 13.22 5.16
C THR A 45 2.78 12.73 5.51
N PRO A 46 3.04 11.43 5.50
CA PRO A 46 4.38 10.92 5.76
C PRO A 46 5.32 11.25 4.60
N SER A 47 6.61 11.43 4.91
CA SER A 47 7.63 11.48 3.88
C SER A 47 7.77 10.09 3.24
N LEU A 48 8.44 10.03 2.08
CA LEU A 48 8.69 8.74 1.43
C LEU A 48 9.52 7.82 2.33
N GLN A 49 10.48 8.37 3.07
CA GLN A 49 11.27 7.58 4.01
C GLN A 49 10.42 7.00 5.13
N THR A 50 9.52 7.81 5.68
CA THR A 50 8.60 7.36 6.72
C THR A 50 7.65 6.29 6.17
N LEU A 51 7.10 6.52 4.99
CA LEU A 51 6.21 5.56 4.35
C LEU A 51 6.92 4.23 4.07
N GLU A 52 8.17 4.29 3.65
CA GLU A 52 8.98 3.10 3.42
C GLU A 52 9.16 2.29 4.71
N LYS A 53 9.39 2.97 5.84
CA LYS A 53 9.47 2.31 7.13
C LYS A 53 8.15 1.62 7.50
N ILE A 54 7.04 2.30 7.25
CA ILE A 54 5.71 1.74 7.52
C ILE A 54 5.46 0.51 6.65
N CYS A 55 5.79 0.59 5.37
CA CYS A 55 5.64 -0.53 4.43
C CYS A 55 6.50 -1.71 4.85
N SER A 56 7.75 -1.48 5.22
CA SER A 56 8.64 -2.52 5.72
C SER A 56 8.07 -3.21 6.94
N ALA A 57 7.54 -2.43 7.88
CA ALA A 57 6.95 -2.96 9.11
C ALA A 57 5.71 -3.81 8.82
N LEU A 58 4.97 -3.47 7.76
CA LEU A 58 3.77 -4.20 7.34
C LEU A 58 4.06 -5.28 6.30
N ASP A 59 5.33 -5.48 5.97
CA ASP A 59 5.78 -6.51 5.03
C ASP A 59 5.19 -6.33 3.64
N VAL A 60 5.17 -5.10 3.17
CA VAL A 60 4.77 -4.76 1.79
C VAL A 60 5.81 -3.83 1.18
N THR A 61 5.89 -3.84 -0.15
CA THR A 61 6.70 -2.87 -0.88
C THR A 61 5.90 -1.58 -1.09
N LEU A 62 6.59 -0.49 -1.44
CA LEU A 62 5.90 0.75 -1.81
C LEU A 62 4.97 0.52 -2.99
N SER A 63 5.39 -0.29 -3.95
CA SER A 63 4.57 -0.64 -5.10
C SER A 63 3.28 -1.34 -4.68
N GLN A 64 3.39 -2.32 -3.79
CA GLN A 64 2.22 -3.03 -3.26
C GLN A 64 1.32 -2.11 -2.46
N PHE A 65 1.91 -1.19 -1.71
CA PHE A 65 1.16 -0.23 -0.91
C PHE A 65 0.26 0.65 -1.77
N PHE A 66 0.73 1.06 -2.94
CA PHE A 66 -0.01 1.94 -3.83
C PHE A 66 -0.87 1.20 -4.85
N GLN A 67 -0.97 -0.13 -4.76
CA GLN A 67 -1.88 -0.88 -5.61
C GLN A 67 -3.30 -0.76 -5.08
N ASP A 68 -4.21 -0.29 -5.95
CA ASP A 68 -5.64 -0.22 -5.66
C ASP A 68 -6.28 -1.52 -6.14
N GLU A 69 -7.21 -2.07 -5.39
CA GLU A 69 -7.94 -3.28 -5.77
C GLU A 69 -8.62 -3.14 -7.13
N LYS A 70 -9.17 -1.96 -7.42
CA LYS A 70 -9.79 -1.68 -8.72
C LYS A 70 -8.76 -1.69 -9.83
N GLU A 71 -7.60 -1.09 -9.58
CA GLU A 71 -6.51 -1.07 -10.54
C GLU A 71 -5.95 -2.46 -10.75
N ASN A 72 -5.79 -3.22 -9.69
CA ASN A 72 -5.36 -4.61 -9.76
C ASN A 72 -6.33 -5.44 -10.61
N HIS A 73 -7.61 -5.25 -10.41
CA HIS A 73 -8.63 -5.96 -11.17
C HIS A 73 -8.55 -5.61 -12.67
N LEU A 74 -8.39 -4.33 -12.98
CA LEU A 74 -8.21 -3.88 -14.36
C LEU A 74 -6.89 -4.38 -14.95
N THR A 75 -5.84 -4.38 -14.15
CA THR A 75 -4.53 -4.88 -14.56
C THR A 75 -4.59 -6.36 -14.88
N ASP A 76 -5.30 -7.13 -14.08
CA ASP A 76 -5.49 -8.56 -14.34
C ASP A 76 -6.17 -8.78 -15.67
N LYS A 77 -7.23 -8.02 -15.98
CA LYS A 77 -7.91 -8.09 -17.26
C LYS A 77 -7.00 -7.70 -18.41
N GLN A 78 -6.21 -6.66 -18.23
CA GLN A 78 -5.23 -6.24 -19.23
C GLN A 78 -4.17 -7.32 -19.44
N ASN A 79 -3.70 -7.93 -18.38
CA ASN A 79 -2.73 -9.01 -18.45
C ASN A 79 -3.30 -10.21 -19.21
N GLU A 80 -4.55 -10.57 -18.97
CA GLU A 80 -5.21 -11.64 -19.72
C GLU A 80 -5.23 -11.35 -21.21
N VAL A 81 -5.59 -10.14 -21.60
CA VAL A 81 -5.60 -9.74 -22.99
C VAL A 81 -4.20 -9.79 -23.58
N MET A 82 -3.21 -9.30 -22.84
CA MET A 82 -1.83 -9.31 -23.30
C MET A 82 -1.29 -10.74 -23.42
N GLU A 83 -1.64 -11.62 -22.52
CA GLU A 83 -1.26 -13.02 -22.60
C GLU A 83 -1.84 -13.69 -23.84
N ILE A 84 -3.10 -13.42 -24.14
CA ILE A 84 -3.76 -13.95 -25.34
C ILE A 84 -3.05 -13.45 -26.58
N MET A 85 -2.76 -12.15 -26.62
CA MET A 85 -2.02 -11.56 -27.73
C MET A 85 -0.61 -12.12 -27.85
N GLY A 86 0.05 -12.32 -26.72
CA GLY A 86 1.37 -12.92 -26.66
C GLY A 86 1.38 -14.34 -27.17
N LEU A 87 0.38 -15.12 -26.81
CA LEU A 87 0.24 -16.49 -27.31
C LEU A 87 0.02 -16.53 -28.82
N VAL A 88 -0.79 -15.61 -29.32
CA VAL A 88 -1.01 -15.50 -30.76
C VAL A 88 0.28 -15.14 -31.47
N LEU A 89 1.02 -14.21 -30.94
CA LEU A 89 2.31 -13.82 -31.51
C LEU A 89 3.33 -14.97 -31.46
N MET A 90 3.32 -15.74 -30.40
CA MET A 90 4.21 -16.91 -30.27
C MET A 90 3.82 -18.02 -31.21
N ALA A 91 2.56 -18.11 -31.56
CA ALA A 91 2.06 -19.13 -32.48
C ALA A 91 2.48 -18.87 -33.93
N GLU A 92 2.86 -17.65 -34.22
CA GLU A 92 3.37 -17.26 -35.51
C GLU A 92 4.86 -17.64 -35.62
#